data_7abec4d11bc6f544f3805320f27b8bda
#
_entry.id   7abec4d11bc6f544f3805320f27b8bda
#
_cell.length_a   1.000
_cell.length_b   1.000
_cell.length_c   1.000
_cell.angle_alpha   90.00
_cell.angle_beta   90.00
_cell.angle_gamma   90.00
#
_symmetry.space_group_name_H-M   'P 1'
#
loop_
_entity.id
_entity.type
_entity.pdbx_description
1 polymer ?
#
loop_
_entity_poly.entity_id
_entity_poly.type
_entity_poly.pdbx_seq_one_letter_code
_entity_poly.pdbx_strand_id
1 'polypeptide(L)'
;SRGLGDVYKRQFLSILFANELWFTLGDMTMAEHCAMLSMIFSPRNSGSRMIKRLAEINLVNGDDEAALKYLRILDKTLLHKSWAEKRIPGQQTPRVKEWLEKKRRDIPTQDHLRSGNDAVTSLRNLVASNAGNLRAYEYLLCYHLLSKDLRSFVEDYVPGKVSSSIFAEALLIHLARQGNIRAEELIKYQIPVKIAKEFADYTRLYEAKDTS
;
A
#
# COMPACT_ATOMS: atom_id res chain seq x y z
N SER A 1 -15.04 11.98 -30.46
CA SER A 1 -13.80 11.19 -30.34
C SER A 1 -12.84 11.65 -29.23
N ARG A 2 -12.93 12.87 -28.72
CA ARG A 2 -12.07 13.35 -27.60
C ARG A 2 -12.37 12.64 -26.26
N GLY A 3 -13.62 12.31 -25.97
CA GLY A 3 -14.02 11.68 -24.71
C GLY A 3 -13.50 10.25 -24.53
N LEU A 4 -13.43 9.44 -25.60
CA LEU A 4 -12.88 8.08 -25.52
C LEU A 4 -11.38 8.09 -25.19
N GLY A 5 -10.61 8.98 -25.80
CA GLY A 5 -9.18 9.11 -25.53
C GLY A 5 -8.86 9.47 -24.06
N ASP A 6 -9.71 10.29 -23.42
CA ASP A 6 -9.53 10.67 -22.02
C ASP A 6 -9.90 9.54 -21.04
N VAL A 7 -10.91 8.73 -21.39
CA VAL A 7 -11.27 7.51 -20.60
C VAL A 7 -10.12 6.51 -20.63
N TYR A 8 -9.54 6.22 -21.79
CA TYR A 8 -8.40 5.30 -21.91
C TYR A 8 -7.16 5.82 -21.17
N LYS A 9 -6.88 7.12 -21.22
CA LYS A 9 -5.79 7.71 -20.44
C LYS A 9 -5.97 7.57 -18.93
N ARG A 10 -7.20 7.80 -18.42
CA ARG A 10 -7.50 7.63 -17.00
C ARG A 10 -7.37 6.18 -16.55
N GLN A 11 -7.90 5.22 -17.32
CA GLN A 11 -7.76 3.79 -17.04
C GLN A 11 -6.29 3.37 -17.02
N PHE A 12 -5.51 3.81 -17.98
CA PHE A 12 -4.09 3.51 -18.03
C PHE A 12 -3.33 4.06 -16.81
N LEU A 13 -3.57 5.31 -16.43
CA LEU A 13 -2.97 5.90 -15.22
C LEU A 13 -3.37 5.11 -13.95
N SER A 14 -4.63 4.69 -13.84
CA SER A 14 -5.09 3.89 -12.71
C SER A 14 -4.35 2.55 -12.61
N ILE A 15 -4.09 1.87 -13.73
CA ILE A 15 -3.33 0.62 -13.77
C ILE A 15 -1.86 0.85 -13.37
N LEU A 16 -1.24 1.95 -13.83
CA LEU A 16 0.11 2.30 -13.43
C LEU A 16 0.22 2.58 -11.92
N PHE A 17 -0.71 3.35 -11.36
CA PHE A 17 -0.75 3.61 -9.92
C PHE A 17 -1.02 2.33 -9.12
N ALA A 18 -1.92 1.47 -9.60
CA ALA A 18 -2.19 0.19 -8.97
C ALA A 18 -0.94 -0.71 -8.95
N ASN A 19 -0.15 -0.74 -10.02
CA ASN A 19 1.12 -1.45 -10.03
C ASN A 19 2.07 -0.95 -8.94
N GLU A 20 2.28 0.37 -8.84
CA GLU A 20 3.15 0.95 -7.81
C GLU A 20 2.65 0.65 -6.40
N LEU A 21 1.34 0.76 -6.20
CA LEU A 21 0.69 0.47 -4.93
C LEU A 21 0.94 -0.98 -4.49
N TRP A 22 0.53 -1.95 -5.31
CA TRP A 22 0.63 -3.37 -4.97
C TRP A 22 2.08 -3.81 -4.78
N PHE A 23 2.99 -3.33 -5.62
CA PHE A 23 4.41 -3.56 -5.42
C PHE A 23 4.94 -2.98 -4.09
N THR A 24 4.45 -1.80 -3.71
CA THR A 24 4.83 -1.15 -2.45
C THR A 24 4.29 -1.91 -1.25
N LEU A 25 3.08 -2.44 -1.34
CA LEU A 25 2.42 -3.21 -0.29
C LEU A 25 2.93 -4.67 -0.19
N GLY A 26 3.76 -5.14 -1.13
CA GLY A 26 4.31 -6.49 -1.12
C GLY A 26 3.46 -7.51 -1.88
N ASP A 27 2.37 -7.11 -2.53
CA ASP A 27 1.57 -8.00 -3.37
C ASP A 27 2.19 -8.11 -4.77
N MET A 28 3.16 -9.00 -4.90
CA MET A 28 3.91 -9.17 -6.16
C MET A 28 3.02 -9.70 -7.30
N THR A 29 2.06 -10.55 -7.01
CA THR A 29 1.13 -11.10 -8.00
C THR A 29 0.26 -10.02 -8.64
N MET A 30 -0.32 -9.12 -7.82
CA MET A 30 -1.09 -7.99 -8.37
C MET A 30 -0.21 -6.95 -9.05
N ALA A 31 0.97 -6.71 -8.53
CA ALA A 31 1.92 -5.82 -9.17
C ALA A 31 2.32 -6.34 -10.56
N GLU A 32 2.56 -7.63 -10.71
CA GLU A 32 2.86 -8.27 -11.98
C GLU A 32 1.68 -8.18 -12.96
N HIS A 33 0.48 -8.52 -12.48
CA HIS A 33 -0.74 -8.41 -13.29
C HIS A 33 -0.94 -6.99 -13.83
N CYS A 34 -0.81 -5.98 -12.97
CA CYS A 34 -0.91 -4.57 -13.39
C CYS A 34 0.21 -4.16 -14.35
N ALA A 35 1.44 -4.67 -14.17
CA ALA A 35 2.54 -4.40 -15.08
C ALA A 35 2.27 -4.96 -16.48
N MET A 36 1.81 -6.20 -16.56
CA MET A 36 1.43 -6.84 -17.83
C MET A 36 0.28 -6.11 -18.53
N LEU A 37 -0.78 -5.78 -17.80
CA LEU A 37 -1.89 -4.99 -18.35
C LEU A 37 -1.41 -3.62 -18.87
N SER A 38 -0.52 -2.93 -18.16
CA SER A 38 0.05 -1.65 -18.61
C SER A 38 0.81 -1.81 -19.94
N MET A 39 1.54 -2.90 -20.12
CA MET A 39 2.25 -3.16 -21.37
C MET A 39 1.30 -3.45 -22.55
N ILE A 40 0.19 -4.14 -22.28
CA ILE A 40 -0.84 -4.44 -23.29
C ILE A 40 -1.55 -3.15 -23.74
N PHE A 41 -2.01 -2.35 -22.77
CA PHE A 41 -2.83 -1.16 -23.07
C PHE A 41 -2.01 0.06 -23.53
N SER A 42 -0.72 0.17 -23.17
CA SER A 42 0.11 1.30 -23.58
C SER A 42 1.60 0.92 -23.73
N PRO A 43 1.93 0.09 -24.70
CA PRO A 43 3.30 -0.44 -24.84
C PRO A 43 4.34 0.67 -25.12
N ARG A 44 3.97 1.77 -25.77
CA ARG A 44 4.88 2.87 -26.08
C ARG A 44 5.23 3.73 -24.86
N ASN A 45 4.32 3.87 -23.90
CA ASN A 45 4.46 4.79 -22.77
C ASN A 45 4.90 4.09 -21.48
N SER A 46 4.75 2.76 -21.37
CA SER A 46 5.04 2.02 -20.15
C SER A 46 6.19 1.02 -20.30
N GLY A 47 6.62 0.70 -21.50
CA GLY A 47 7.49 -0.42 -21.79
C GLY A 47 8.69 -0.57 -20.87
N SER A 48 9.64 0.36 -20.85
CA SER A 48 10.85 0.24 -20.04
C SER A 48 10.58 0.27 -18.53
N ARG A 49 9.59 1.05 -18.09
CA ARG A 49 9.19 1.12 -16.68
C ARG A 49 8.62 -0.22 -16.21
N MET A 50 7.73 -0.82 -17.01
CA MET A 50 7.11 -2.09 -16.66
C MET A 50 8.08 -3.26 -16.79
N ILE A 51 8.98 -3.24 -17.77
CA ILE A 51 10.07 -4.23 -17.88
C ILE A 51 10.98 -4.18 -16.64
N LYS A 52 11.31 -2.98 -16.13
CA LYS A 52 12.01 -2.83 -14.85
C LYS A 52 11.22 -3.44 -13.70
N ARG A 53 9.91 -3.13 -13.63
CA ARG A 53 9.04 -3.66 -12.58
C ARG A 53 8.96 -5.18 -12.61
N LEU A 54 8.83 -5.78 -13.80
CA LEU A 54 8.81 -7.24 -13.95
C LEU A 54 10.15 -7.86 -13.55
N ALA A 55 11.28 -7.22 -13.88
CA ALA A 55 12.58 -7.66 -13.38
C ALA A 55 12.65 -7.60 -11.84
N GLU A 56 12.18 -6.51 -11.23
CA GLU A 56 12.17 -6.32 -9.78
C GLU A 56 11.27 -7.36 -9.08
N ILE A 57 10.06 -7.61 -9.60
CA ILE A 57 9.13 -8.61 -9.05
C ILE A 57 9.78 -9.99 -9.06
N ASN A 58 10.35 -10.41 -10.18
CA ASN A 58 10.98 -11.73 -10.29
C ASN A 58 12.20 -11.86 -9.38
N LEU A 59 13.02 -10.79 -9.23
CA LEU A 59 14.12 -10.78 -8.27
C LEU A 59 13.62 -10.90 -6.82
N VAL A 60 12.53 -10.24 -6.47
CA VAL A 60 11.92 -10.31 -5.12
C VAL A 60 11.39 -11.72 -4.86
N ASN A 61 10.72 -12.33 -5.84
CA ASN A 61 10.20 -13.69 -5.75
C ASN A 61 11.29 -14.78 -5.78
N GLY A 62 12.53 -14.41 -6.14
CA GLY A 62 13.65 -15.36 -6.26
C GLY A 62 13.67 -16.11 -7.59
N ASP A 63 12.88 -15.70 -8.58
CA ASP A 63 12.94 -16.24 -9.94
C ASP A 63 14.01 -15.52 -10.74
N ASP A 64 15.25 -15.91 -10.50
CA ASP A 64 16.43 -15.32 -11.14
C ASP A 64 16.43 -15.52 -12.65
N GLU A 65 15.88 -16.63 -13.14
CA GLU A 65 15.83 -16.92 -14.58
C GLU A 65 14.87 -15.98 -15.31
N ALA A 66 13.66 -15.79 -14.77
CA ALA A 66 12.70 -14.84 -15.32
C ALA A 66 13.21 -13.40 -15.20
N ALA A 67 13.83 -13.03 -14.08
CA ALA A 67 14.43 -11.71 -13.89
C ALA A 67 15.50 -11.42 -14.96
N LEU A 68 16.36 -12.38 -15.25
CA LEU A 68 17.41 -12.25 -16.27
C LEU A 68 16.84 -11.96 -17.67
N LYS A 69 15.70 -12.52 -18.04
CA LYS A 69 15.05 -12.23 -19.34
C LYS A 69 14.74 -10.73 -19.47
N TYR A 70 14.16 -10.12 -18.45
CA TYR A 70 13.85 -8.68 -18.43
C TYR A 70 15.10 -7.81 -18.31
N LEU A 71 16.07 -8.19 -17.48
CA LEU A 71 17.32 -7.46 -17.32
C LEU A 71 18.14 -7.42 -18.62
N ARG A 72 18.19 -8.51 -19.40
CA ARG A 72 18.84 -8.56 -20.72
C ARG A 72 18.20 -7.62 -21.75
N ILE A 73 16.88 -7.40 -21.66
CA ILE A 73 16.19 -6.42 -22.53
C ILE A 73 16.68 -5.00 -22.16
N LEU A 74 16.74 -4.69 -20.87
CA LEU A 74 17.15 -3.37 -20.38
C LEU A 74 18.65 -3.10 -20.58
N ASP A 75 19.49 -4.11 -20.49
CA ASP A 75 20.93 -4.02 -20.73
C ASP A 75 21.26 -3.53 -22.14
N LYS A 76 20.41 -3.86 -23.11
CA LYS A 76 20.57 -3.40 -24.52
C LYS A 76 20.18 -1.93 -24.72
N THR A 77 19.71 -1.22 -23.68
CA THR A 77 19.27 0.17 -23.77
C THR A 77 20.28 1.12 -23.13
N LEU A 78 20.58 2.25 -23.76
CA LEU A 78 21.53 3.24 -23.24
C LEU A 78 21.17 3.76 -21.85
N LEU A 79 19.88 4.01 -21.60
CA LEU A 79 19.40 4.64 -20.36
C LEU A 79 19.27 3.66 -19.19
N HIS A 80 19.16 2.34 -19.45
CA HIS A 80 18.83 1.39 -18.39
C HIS A 80 19.92 0.32 -18.19
N LYS A 81 20.96 0.31 -19.02
CA LYS A 81 22.07 -0.64 -18.97
C LYS A 81 22.68 -0.72 -17.56
N SER A 82 23.19 0.39 -17.05
CA SER A 82 23.82 0.44 -15.72
C SER A 82 22.86 0.05 -14.58
N TRP A 83 21.56 0.30 -14.74
CA TRP A 83 20.55 -0.13 -13.77
C TRP A 83 20.37 -1.66 -13.79
N ALA A 84 20.35 -2.27 -15.00
CA ALA A 84 20.19 -3.70 -15.18
C ALA A 84 21.44 -4.46 -14.69
N GLU A 85 22.65 -4.04 -15.08
CA GLU A 85 23.91 -4.65 -14.67
C GLU A 85 24.03 -4.79 -13.15
N LYS A 86 23.63 -3.77 -12.40
CA LYS A 86 23.67 -3.77 -10.93
C LYS A 86 22.70 -4.75 -10.28
N ARG A 87 21.80 -5.37 -11.06
CA ARG A 87 20.73 -6.26 -10.60
C ARG A 87 20.86 -7.69 -11.09
N ILE A 88 21.86 -7.99 -11.92
CA ILE A 88 22.09 -9.34 -12.41
C ILE A 88 22.28 -10.30 -11.22
N PRO A 89 21.50 -11.40 -11.13
CA PRO A 89 21.67 -12.40 -10.10
C PRO A 89 23.12 -12.86 -9.93
N GLY A 90 23.57 -12.94 -8.70
CA GLY A 90 24.98 -13.25 -8.39
C GLY A 90 25.96 -12.07 -8.47
N GLN A 91 25.59 -10.97 -9.17
CA GLN A 91 26.43 -9.78 -9.33
C GLN A 91 25.80 -8.51 -8.72
N GLN A 92 24.73 -8.67 -7.92
CA GLN A 92 24.04 -7.55 -7.31
C GLN A 92 24.94 -6.76 -6.36
N THR A 93 24.84 -5.42 -6.45
CA THR A 93 25.51 -4.55 -5.49
C THR A 93 24.95 -4.73 -4.08
N PRO A 94 25.72 -4.43 -3.01
CA PRO A 94 25.24 -4.53 -1.62
C PRO A 94 23.93 -3.80 -1.40
N ARG A 95 23.79 -2.61 -1.96
CA ARG A 95 22.55 -1.81 -1.87
C ARG A 95 21.35 -2.51 -2.52
N VAL A 96 21.54 -3.22 -3.62
CA VAL A 96 20.45 -3.98 -4.27
C VAL A 96 20.09 -5.19 -3.45
N LYS A 97 21.05 -5.90 -2.86
CA LYS A 97 20.79 -7.04 -1.97
C LYS A 97 19.97 -6.61 -0.74
N GLU A 98 20.39 -5.54 -0.07
CA GLU A 98 19.66 -4.98 1.08
C GLU A 98 18.21 -4.59 0.70
N TRP A 99 18.04 -3.94 -0.46
CA TRP A 99 16.73 -3.58 -0.96
C TRP A 99 15.85 -4.81 -1.22
N LEU A 100 16.41 -5.88 -1.82
CA LEU A 100 15.69 -7.14 -2.05
C LEU A 100 15.27 -7.80 -0.75
N GLU A 101 16.16 -7.87 0.24
CA GLU A 101 15.86 -8.42 1.56
C GLU A 101 14.74 -7.65 2.26
N LYS A 102 14.77 -6.31 2.16
CA LYS A 102 13.71 -5.48 2.70
C LYS A 102 12.37 -5.73 2.01
N LYS A 103 12.37 -5.87 0.69
CA LYS A 103 11.16 -6.16 -0.09
C LYS A 103 10.59 -7.56 0.20
N ARG A 104 11.44 -8.56 0.35
CA ARG A 104 11.05 -9.92 0.68
C ARG A 104 10.36 -10.04 2.04
N ARG A 105 10.65 -9.14 2.98
CA ARG A 105 9.96 -9.09 4.28
C ARG A 105 8.49 -8.67 4.17
N ASP A 106 8.13 -7.92 3.13
CA ASP A 106 6.78 -7.40 2.94
C ASP A 106 5.87 -8.38 2.15
N ILE A 107 6.44 -9.42 1.50
CA ILE A 107 5.64 -10.36 0.68
C ILE A 107 4.81 -11.31 1.55
N PRO A 108 3.64 -11.76 1.05
CA PRO A 108 2.83 -12.77 1.71
C PRO A 108 3.59 -14.09 1.91
N THR A 109 3.36 -14.74 3.05
CA THR A 109 3.93 -16.07 3.33
C THR A 109 3.11 -17.20 2.70
N GLN A 110 1.87 -16.91 2.32
CA GLN A 110 0.96 -17.85 1.68
C GLN A 110 0.32 -17.20 0.46
N ASP A 111 0.16 -17.99 -0.59
CA ASP A 111 -0.56 -17.54 -1.78
C ASP A 111 -2.07 -17.59 -1.49
N HIS A 112 -2.75 -16.47 -1.69
CA HIS A 112 -4.18 -16.36 -1.48
C HIS A 112 -4.90 -16.35 -2.82
N LEU A 113 -5.74 -17.35 -3.04
CA LEU A 113 -6.70 -17.30 -4.13
C LEU A 113 -7.64 -16.10 -3.94
N ARG A 114 -7.62 -15.19 -4.88
CA ARG A 114 -8.44 -14.00 -4.83
C ARG A 114 -9.87 -14.32 -5.23
N SER A 115 -10.77 -14.22 -4.28
CA SER A 115 -12.20 -14.24 -4.52
C SER A 115 -12.73 -12.80 -4.57
N GLY A 116 -12.73 -12.19 -5.74
CA GLY A 116 -13.38 -10.91 -5.96
C GLY A 116 -12.44 -9.68 -6.08
N ASN A 117 -13.01 -8.57 -6.56
CA ASN A 117 -12.31 -7.30 -6.82
C ASN A 117 -12.35 -6.32 -5.62
N ASP A 118 -12.64 -6.79 -4.42
CA ASP A 118 -12.73 -5.92 -3.24
C ASP A 118 -11.35 -5.61 -2.67
N ALA A 119 -11.01 -4.32 -2.66
CA ALA A 119 -9.75 -3.82 -2.16
C ALA A 119 -9.55 -4.12 -0.67
N VAL A 120 -10.59 -4.06 0.14
CA VAL A 120 -10.54 -4.32 1.59
C VAL A 120 -10.19 -5.79 1.83
N THR A 121 -10.86 -6.72 1.16
CA THR A 121 -10.58 -8.15 1.27
C THR A 121 -9.13 -8.46 0.86
N SER A 122 -8.66 -7.86 -0.24
CA SER A 122 -7.27 -8.03 -0.69
C SER A 122 -6.26 -7.51 0.34
N LEU A 123 -6.52 -6.35 0.95
CA LEU A 123 -5.67 -5.77 2.00
C LEU A 123 -5.70 -6.59 3.29
N ARG A 124 -6.87 -7.06 3.73
CA ARG A 124 -7.01 -7.94 4.90
C ARG A 124 -6.25 -9.25 4.70
N ASN A 125 -6.37 -9.87 3.53
CA ASN A 125 -5.62 -11.08 3.20
C ASN A 125 -4.11 -10.86 3.23
N LEU A 126 -3.64 -9.72 2.71
CA LEU A 126 -2.23 -9.35 2.72
C LEU A 126 -1.71 -9.17 4.16
N VAL A 127 -2.48 -8.50 5.02
CA VAL A 127 -2.16 -8.33 6.45
C VAL A 127 -2.22 -9.65 7.22
N ALA A 128 -3.19 -10.52 6.91
CA ALA A 128 -3.34 -11.83 7.55
C ALA A 128 -2.21 -12.77 7.17
N SER A 129 -1.76 -12.75 5.90
CA SER A 129 -0.67 -13.60 5.41
C SER A 129 0.70 -13.16 5.90
N ASN A 130 0.86 -11.88 6.25
CA ASN A 130 2.10 -11.33 6.79
C ASN A 130 1.81 -10.27 7.84
N ALA A 131 1.67 -10.69 9.10
CA ALA A 131 1.38 -9.79 10.23
C ALA A 131 2.48 -8.72 10.45
N GLY A 132 3.69 -8.94 9.96
CA GLY A 132 4.82 -8.00 10.00
C GLY A 132 4.77 -6.92 8.93
N ASN A 133 3.89 -7.02 7.95
CA ASN A 133 3.71 -6.02 6.90
C ASN A 133 2.88 -4.83 7.43
N LEU A 134 3.54 -3.99 8.25
CA LEU A 134 2.89 -2.82 8.85
C LEU A 134 2.40 -1.82 7.82
N ARG A 135 3.05 -1.73 6.66
CA ARG A 135 2.65 -0.82 5.59
C ARG A 135 1.29 -1.20 4.99
N ALA A 136 1.07 -2.48 4.71
CA ALA A 136 -0.24 -2.96 4.24
C ALA A 136 -1.32 -2.74 5.31
N TYR A 137 -0.97 -2.92 6.57
CA TYR A 137 -1.88 -2.67 7.69
C TYR A 137 -2.25 -1.19 7.83
N GLU A 138 -1.28 -0.28 7.81
CA GLU A 138 -1.55 1.17 7.80
C GLU A 138 -2.41 1.58 6.61
N TYR A 139 -2.14 0.99 5.43
CA TYR A 139 -2.91 1.28 4.24
C TYR A 139 -4.37 0.81 4.36
N LEU A 140 -4.62 -0.35 4.97
CA LEU A 140 -5.97 -0.85 5.28
C LEU A 140 -6.73 0.14 6.18
N LEU A 141 -6.11 0.59 7.27
CA LEU A 141 -6.71 1.55 8.19
C LEU A 141 -7.01 2.89 7.50
N CYS A 142 -6.05 3.42 6.73
CA CYS A 142 -6.26 4.63 5.93
C CYS A 142 -7.38 4.48 4.90
N TYR A 143 -7.49 3.31 4.26
CA TYR A 143 -8.57 3.03 3.30
C TYR A 143 -9.94 3.13 3.95
N HIS A 144 -10.12 2.55 5.15
CA HIS A 144 -11.38 2.68 5.90
C HIS A 144 -11.71 4.14 6.22
N LEU A 145 -10.74 4.92 6.67
CA LEU A 145 -10.95 6.33 6.98
C LEU A 145 -11.31 7.16 5.73
N LEU A 146 -10.62 6.94 4.62
CA LEU A 146 -10.93 7.60 3.34
C LEU A 146 -12.32 7.22 2.80
N SER A 147 -12.73 5.98 3.04
CA SER A 147 -14.07 5.49 2.70
C SER A 147 -15.15 5.92 3.70
N LYS A 148 -14.78 6.67 4.76
CA LYS A 148 -15.65 7.09 5.88
C LYS A 148 -16.27 5.91 6.64
N ASP A 149 -15.65 4.73 6.56
CA ASP A 149 -16.08 3.52 7.27
C ASP A 149 -15.33 3.39 8.61
N LEU A 150 -15.77 4.21 9.57
CA LEU A 150 -15.20 4.25 10.91
C LEU A 150 -15.44 2.94 11.68
N ARG A 151 -16.49 2.20 11.35
CA ARG A 151 -16.80 0.91 11.97
C ARG A 151 -15.73 -0.12 11.60
N SER A 152 -15.50 -0.36 10.31
CA SER A 152 -14.49 -1.29 9.85
C SER A 152 -13.07 -0.87 10.27
N PHE A 153 -12.82 0.45 10.36
CA PHE A 153 -11.56 0.96 10.92
C PHE A 153 -11.34 0.47 12.36
N VAL A 154 -12.35 0.58 13.23
CA VAL A 154 -12.24 0.15 14.64
C VAL A 154 -12.17 -1.38 14.76
N GLU A 155 -12.91 -2.10 13.92
CA GLU A 155 -12.87 -3.57 13.87
C GLU A 155 -11.47 -4.10 13.49
N ASP A 156 -10.77 -3.45 12.56
CA ASP A 156 -9.43 -3.84 12.12
C ASP A 156 -8.31 -3.21 12.95
N TYR A 157 -8.59 -2.22 13.81
CA TYR A 157 -7.57 -1.53 14.60
C TYR A 157 -7.05 -2.37 15.76
N VAL A 158 -5.74 -2.58 15.80
CA VAL A 158 -5.04 -3.27 16.89
C VAL A 158 -4.22 -2.26 17.68
N PRO A 159 -4.54 -2.01 18.96
CA PRO A 159 -3.79 -1.06 19.78
C PRO A 159 -2.29 -1.38 19.84
N GLY A 160 -1.47 -0.36 19.67
CA GLY A 160 -0.01 -0.49 19.75
C GLY A 160 0.68 -1.07 18.50
N LYS A 161 -0.05 -1.58 17.52
CA LYS A 161 0.54 -2.12 16.29
C LYS A 161 1.12 -1.03 15.39
N VAL A 162 0.42 0.10 15.28
CA VAL A 162 0.88 1.32 14.59
C VAL A 162 0.47 2.54 15.38
N SER A 163 1.21 3.65 15.26
CA SER A 163 0.94 4.89 15.96
C SER A 163 0.79 6.04 14.97
N SER A 164 -0.36 6.72 15.01
CA SER A 164 -0.64 7.91 14.20
C SER A 164 -1.65 8.79 14.93
N SER A 165 -1.46 10.13 14.88
CA SER A 165 -2.45 11.08 15.42
C SER A 165 -3.81 10.93 14.76
N ILE A 166 -3.83 10.70 13.43
CA ILE A 166 -5.05 10.52 12.65
C ILE A 166 -5.86 9.31 13.14
N PHE A 167 -5.19 8.21 13.49
CA PHE A 167 -5.86 7.02 14.02
C PHE A 167 -6.41 7.27 15.42
N ALA A 168 -5.65 7.97 16.27
CA ALA A 168 -6.13 8.36 17.61
C ALA A 168 -7.34 9.30 17.54
N GLU A 169 -7.34 10.28 16.65
CA GLU A 169 -8.47 11.16 16.41
C GLU A 169 -9.70 10.40 15.88
N ALA A 170 -9.51 9.47 14.95
CA ALA A 170 -10.60 8.62 14.44
C ALA A 170 -11.24 7.78 15.54
N LEU A 171 -10.42 7.20 16.45
CA LEU A 171 -10.91 6.48 17.62
C LEU A 171 -11.70 7.40 18.58
N LEU A 172 -11.21 8.61 18.81
CA LEU A 172 -11.92 9.61 19.64
C LEU A 172 -13.28 9.98 19.04
N ILE A 173 -13.36 10.18 17.72
CA ILE A 173 -14.63 10.41 17.01
C ILE A 173 -15.57 9.22 17.18
N HIS A 174 -15.06 8.00 17.08
CA HIS A 174 -15.86 6.80 17.29
C HIS A 174 -16.42 6.74 18.72
N LEU A 175 -15.56 6.94 19.74
CA LEU A 175 -15.95 6.94 21.14
C LEU A 175 -16.93 8.07 21.48
N ALA A 176 -16.73 9.26 20.91
CA ALA A 176 -17.63 10.39 21.09
C ALA A 176 -19.04 10.09 20.55
N ARG A 177 -19.14 9.49 19.37
CA ARG A 177 -20.44 9.09 18.79
C ARG A 177 -21.19 8.06 19.62
N GLN A 178 -20.47 7.27 20.41
CA GLN A 178 -21.06 6.29 21.34
C GLN A 178 -21.33 6.85 22.75
N GLY A 179 -20.96 8.11 23.01
CA GLY A 179 -21.02 8.69 24.35
C GLY A 179 -20.07 8.01 25.36
N ASN A 180 -18.99 7.39 24.88
CA ASN A 180 -18.13 6.50 25.67
C ASN A 180 -16.66 6.97 25.73
N ILE A 181 -16.42 8.29 25.85
CA ILE A 181 -15.06 8.81 26.11
C ILE A 181 -14.73 8.63 27.59
N ARG A 182 -14.27 7.43 27.97
CA ARG A 182 -13.85 7.10 29.34
C ARG A 182 -12.36 6.83 29.39
N ALA A 183 -11.75 7.04 30.56
CA ALA A 183 -10.32 6.80 30.76
C ALA A 183 -9.91 5.36 30.40
N GLU A 184 -10.76 4.38 30.68
CA GLU A 184 -10.56 2.97 30.36
C GLU A 184 -10.43 2.73 28.86
N GLU A 185 -11.30 3.36 28.04
CA GLU A 185 -11.26 3.24 26.59
C GLU A 185 -10.04 3.96 26.00
N LEU A 186 -9.63 5.11 26.55
CA LEU A 186 -8.41 5.80 26.13
C LEU A 186 -7.17 4.93 26.36
N ILE A 187 -7.11 4.24 27.49
CA ILE A 187 -6.01 3.30 27.81
C ILE A 187 -6.07 2.09 26.89
N LYS A 188 -7.24 1.49 26.71
CA LYS A 188 -7.45 0.32 25.86
C LYS A 188 -6.96 0.56 24.42
N TYR A 189 -7.29 1.69 23.84
CA TYR A 189 -6.88 2.06 22.50
C TYR A 189 -5.50 2.76 22.44
N GLN A 190 -4.83 2.92 23.59
CA GLN A 190 -3.54 3.60 23.72
C GLN A 190 -3.54 5.01 23.11
N ILE A 191 -4.64 5.76 23.32
CA ILE A 191 -4.79 7.12 22.81
C ILE A 191 -3.91 8.07 23.64
N PRO A 192 -3.01 8.84 23.00
CA PRO A 192 -2.16 9.80 23.72
C PRO A 192 -3.01 10.87 24.42
N VAL A 193 -2.69 11.13 25.69
CA VAL A 193 -3.40 12.13 26.53
C VAL A 193 -3.42 13.51 25.86
N LYS A 194 -2.34 13.89 25.17
CA LYS A 194 -2.26 15.15 24.44
C LYS A 194 -3.36 15.25 23.39
N ILE A 195 -3.53 14.21 22.55
CA ILE A 195 -4.54 14.18 21.48
C ILE A 195 -5.96 14.17 22.07
N ALA A 196 -6.17 13.43 23.17
CA ALA A 196 -7.46 13.42 23.85
C ALA A 196 -7.84 14.81 24.40
N LYS A 197 -6.88 15.58 24.95
CA LYS A 197 -7.10 16.95 25.40
C LYS A 197 -7.40 17.90 24.25
N GLU A 198 -6.60 17.86 23.19
CA GLU A 198 -6.81 18.68 21.99
C GLU A 198 -8.19 18.43 21.37
N PHE A 199 -8.62 17.16 21.31
CA PHE A 199 -9.95 16.80 20.87
C PHE A 199 -11.07 17.36 21.78
N ALA A 200 -10.92 17.25 23.09
CA ALA A 200 -11.90 17.78 24.05
C ALA A 200 -12.02 19.31 23.97
N ASP A 201 -10.89 20.02 23.82
CA ASP A 201 -10.88 21.46 23.66
C ASP A 201 -11.54 21.89 22.33
N TYR A 202 -11.29 21.15 21.22
CA TYR A 202 -11.94 21.38 19.94
C TYR A 202 -13.46 21.19 20.05
N THR A 203 -13.92 20.10 20.64
CA THR A 203 -15.35 19.79 20.79
C THR A 203 -16.07 20.88 21.60
N ARG A 204 -15.45 21.34 22.69
CA ARG A 204 -16.00 22.43 23.53
C ARG A 204 -16.14 23.74 22.74
N LEU A 205 -15.14 24.09 21.93
CA LEU A 205 -15.17 25.31 21.11
C LEU A 205 -16.21 25.20 19.98
N TYR A 206 -16.41 24.01 19.45
CA TYR A 206 -17.41 23.76 18.41
C TYR A 206 -18.84 23.89 18.96
N GLU A 207 -19.13 23.27 20.11
CA GLU A 207 -20.42 23.35 20.79
C GLU A 207 -20.77 24.78 21.23
N ALA A 208 -19.79 25.56 21.67
CA ALA A 208 -19.98 26.97 22.05
C ALA A 208 -20.36 27.88 20.86
N LYS A 209 -19.98 27.53 19.63
CA LYS A 209 -20.36 28.24 18.43
C LYS A 209 -21.77 27.93 17.93
N ASP A 210 -22.24 26.69 18.13
CA ASP A 210 -23.59 26.30 17.72
C ASP A 210 -24.69 26.82 18.66
N THR A 211 -24.31 27.31 19.86
CA THR A 211 -25.23 27.89 20.85
C THR A 211 -25.29 29.44 20.82
N SER A 212 -24.55 30.10 19.99
CA SER A 212 -24.51 31.56 19.77
C SER A 212 -25.14 31.96 18.44
#